data_001494769bf3cf8febd87a5f7ccc445d
#
_entry.id   001494769bf3cf8febd87a5f7ccc445d
#
_cell.length_a   1.000
_cell.length_b   1.000
_cell.length_c   1.000
_cell.angle_alpha   90.00
_cell.angle_beta   90.00
_cell.angle_gamma   90.00
#
_symmetry.space_group_name_H-M   'P 1'
#
loop_
_entity.id
_entity.type
_entity.pdbx_description
1 polymer ?
#
loop_
_entity_poly.entity_id
_entity_poly.type
_entity_poly.pdbx_seq_one_letter_code
_entity_poly.pdbx_strand_id
1 'polypeptide(L)'
;MKQYDIAAYVWPAYTGKEDRTRIFWPEGIGEWQTVKNIADILPCKPSGYSWDRKPLWGYVDEADPYVMEMEIEAALDHGVNVFIYDWYWYDNRPFLENCLNDGFLKAKHRDKMKFYLMWANHDARTLWDRRTSHQPTTIWEGKVNFAQFQTIGRRWLTQYFGLPCYYKIDGKPVVSIYDVANFINGMGSVEEARRALCWLQEEAVKAGLPGVHIQMVKWGENMLNLSGVDGSSMQLSQLEALEQLPFDSCTHYQYVHFTDVNRDYEEILPDVIAEWQKLKTGTEKTYFPHVSVGWDNNPRFFGFMDAVTRNNGPKVFEKALWAAKTYADENNQIPLITINSWNEWTETSYLDPDTVYGYGYMEAIKRVFL
;
A
#
# COMPACT_ATOMS: atom_id res chain seq x y z
N MET A 1 -10.95 12.66 -23.61
CA MET A 1 -10.52 13.07 -22.25
C MET A 1 -9.23 12.33 -21.93
N LYS A 2 -8.33 12.91 -21.14
CA LYS A 2 -7.13 12.22 -20.63
C LYS A 2 -7.60 11.09 -19.71
N GLN A 3 -7.13 9.87 -19.93
CA GLN A 3 -7.42 8.75 -19.06
C GLN A 3 -6.43 8.77 -17.90
N TYR A 4 -6.92 8.60 -16.69
CA TYR A 4 -6.11 8.49 -15.47
C TYR A 4 -6.05 7.04 -14.99
N ASP A 5 -4.91 6.65 -14.46
CA ASP A 5 -4.73 5.40 -13.73
C ASP A 5 -4.87 5.70 -12.24
N ILE A 6 -6.02 5.34 -11.67
CA ILE A 6 -6.31 5.53 -10.26
C ILE A 6 -6.07 4.20 -9.55
N ALA A 7 -4.99 4.15 -8.78
CA ALA A 7 -4.46 2.94 -8.19
C ALA A 7 -4.68 2.93 -6.67
N ALA A 8 -5.52 2.04 -6.16
CA ALA A 8 -5.78 1.91 -4.73
C ALA A 8 -4.99 0.74 -4.13
N TYR A 9 -4.31 0.98 -3.00
CA TYR A 9 -3.67 -0.06 -2.21
C TYR A 9 -4.71 -1.01 -1.64
N VAL A 10 -4.43 -2.30 -1.71
CA VAL A 10 -5.27 -3.38 -1.18
C VAL A 10 -4.52 -4.08 -0.06
N TRP A 11 -5.03 -3.97 1.14
CA TRP A 11 -4.60 -4.74 2.29
C TRP A 11 -5.24 -6.13 2.24
N PRO A 12 -4.50 -7.22 1.95
CA PRO A 12 -5.09 -8.51 1.59
C PRO A 12 -5.43 -9.41 2.80
N ALA A 13 -5.72 -8.82 3.96
CA ALA A 13 -5.87 -9.56 5.21
C ALA A 13 -7.33 -9.92 5.57
N TYR A 14 -8.31 -9.55 4.74
CA TYR A 14 -9.73 -9.80 5.00
C TYR A 14 -10.17 -11.17 4.46
N THR A 15 -9.38 -12.18 4.78
CA THR A 15 -9.63 -13.58 4.44
C THR A 15 -9.07 -14.49 5.53
N GLY A 16 -9.76 -15.60 5.80
CA GLY A 16 -9.32 -16.62 6.78
C GLY A 16 -8.67 -17.85 6.13
N LYS A 17 -8.32 -17.77 4.84
CA LYS A 17 -7.86 -18.95 4.08
C LYS A 17 -6.46 -19.43 4.44
N GLU A 18 -5.58 -18.55 4.90
CA GLU A 18 -4.22 -18.93 5.27
C GLU A 18 -4.11 -19.19 6.78
N ASP A 19 -3.73 -20.40 7.18
CA ASP A 19 -3.64 -20.80 8.59
C ASP A 19 -2.66 -19.93 9.41
N ARG A 20 -1.59 -19.42 8.81
CA ARG A 20 -0.63 -18.54 9.49
C ARG A 20 -1.24 -17.24 9.99
N THR A 21 -2.33 -16.78 9.39
CA THR A 21 -3.04 -15.56 9.82
C THR A 21 -3.63 -15.72 11.22
N ARG A 22 -3.89 -16.95 11.65
CA ARG A 22 -4.48 -17.24 12.97
C ARG A 22 -3.58 -16.85 14.16
N ILE A 23 -2.29 -16.63 13.91
CA ILE A 23 -1.40 -16.08 14.95
C ILE A 23 -1.83 -14.65 15.33
N PHE A 24 -2.35 -13.89 14.39
CA PHE A 24 -2.83 -12.52 14.57
C PHE A 24 -4.35 -12.47 14.77
N TRP A 25 -5.08 -13.29 14.02
CA TRP A 25 -6.56 -13.30 13.97
C TRP A 25 -7.11 -14.71 14.12
N PRO A 26 -7.15 -15.24 15.36
CA PRO A 26 -7.52 -16.65 15.63
C PRO A 26 -8.97 -17.02 15.26
N GLU A 27 -9.88 -16.05 15.07
CA GLU A 27 -11.26 -16.35 14.64
C GLU A 27 -11.32 -16.90 13.20
N GLY A 28 -10.25 -16.74 12.42
CA GLY A 28 -10.16 -17.30 11.06
C GLY A 28 -10.94 -16.52 10.01
N ILE A 29 -11.14 -15.24 10.24
CA ILE A 29 -11.77 -14.28 9.30
C ILE A 29 -10.81 -13.13 8.95
N GLY A 30 -9.50 -13.33 9.15
CA GLY A 30 -8.50 -12.30 8.95
C GLY A 30 -8.72 -11.09 9.84
N GLU A 31 -8.30 -9.93 9.39
CA GLU A 31 -8.38 -8.69 10.19
C GLU A 31 -9.83 -8.19 10.40
N TRP A 32 -10.83 -8.76 9.73
CA TRP A 32 -12.23 -8.54 10.10
C TRP A 32 -12.50 -8.82 11.57
N GLN A 33 -11.73 -9.73 12.19
CA GLN A 33 -11.79 -9.96 13.63
C GLN A 33 -11.57 -8.67 14.43
N THR A 34 -10.60 -7.84 14.04
CA THR A 34 -10.30 -6.56 14.71
C THR A 34 -11.42 -5.54 14.49
N VAL A 35 -11.88 -5.40 13.25
CA VAL A 35 -12.97 -4.47 12.90
C VAL A 35 -14.28 -4.86 13.58
N LYS A 36 -14.64 -6.14 13.55
CA LYS A 36 -15.89 -6.65 14.13
C LYS A 36 -15.97 -6.48 15.64
N ASN A 37 -14.84 -6.63 16.31
CA ASN A 37 -14.73 -6.61 17.79
C ASN A 37 -14.25 -5.25 18.32
N ILE A 38 -14.37 -4.16 17.55
CA ILE A 38 -13.89 -2.84 17.97
C ILE A 38 -14.65 -2.33 19.22
N ALA A 39 -15.91 -2.70 19.38
CA ALA A 39 -16.73 -2.31 20.53
C ALA A 39 -16.10 -2.72 21.87
N ASP A 40 -15.27 -3.77 21.90
CA ASP A 40 -14.60 -4.26 23.11
C ASP A 40 -13.55 -3.29 23.65
N ILE A 41 -12.99 -2.42 22.80
CA ILE A 41 -11.95 -1.47 23.18
C ILE A 41 -12.45 -0.03 23.27
N LEU A 42 -13.64 0.28 22.77
CA LEU A 42 -14.19 1.65 22.85
C LEU A 42 -14.26 2.19 24.26
N PRO A 43 -14.62 1.40 25.31
CA PRO A 43 -14.62 1.88 26.69
C PRO A 43 -13.22 2.28 27.22
N CYS A 44 -12.14 1.84 26.58
CA CYS A 44 -10.76 2.19 26.94
C CYS A 44 -10.26 3.47 26.26
N LYS A 45 -11.09 4.11 25.42
CA LYS A 45 -10.77 5.32 24.68
C LYS A 45 -11.24 6.57 25.45
N PRO A 46 -10.69 7.76 25.13
CA PRO A 46 -11.15 9.01 25.70
C PRO A 46 -12.65 9.26 25.49
N SER A 47 -13.27 9.96 26.42
CA SER A 47 -14.67 10.40 26.29
C SER A 47 -14.83 11.23 25.01
N GLY A 48 -15.83 10.87 24.20
CA GLY A 48 -16.12 11.53 22.92
C GLY A 48 -15.45 10.89 21.70
N TYR A 49 -14.54 9.93 21.88
CA TYR A 49 -14.09 9.11 20.76
C TYR A 49 -15.15 8.06 20.43
N SER A 50 -15.47 7.94 19.14
CA SER A 50 -16.33 6.89 18.61
C SER A 50 -15.76 6.34 17.32
N TRP A 51 -16.10 5.10 17.01
CA TRP A 51 -15.76 4.45 15.76
C TRP A 51 -16.99 3.64 15.30
N ASP A 52 -17.93 4.32 14.62
CA ASP A 52 -19.27 3.80 14.30
C ASP A 52 -19.38 3.29 12.84
N ARG A 53 -18.25 2.97 12.21
CA ARG A 53 -18.17 2.56 10.82
C ARG A 53 -18.40 1.05 10.68
N LYS A 54 -19.22 0.65 9.71
CA LYS A 54 -19.43 -0.77 9.38
C LYS A 54 -19.42 -0.94 7.86
N PRO A 55 -18.83 -2.01 7.34
CA PRO A 55 -18.85 -2.28 5.91
C PRO A 55 -20.28 -2.53 5.42
N LEU A 56 -20.69 -1.84 4.37
CA LEU A 56 -22.03 -2.05 3.75
C LEU A 56 -22.13 -3.43 3.09
N TRP A 57 -21.04 -3.95 2.59
CA TRP A 57 -20.98 -5.30 2.02
C TRP A 57 -20.91 -6.40 3.07
N GLY A 58 -20.80 -6.02 4.35
CA GLY A 58 -20.56 -6.97 5.44
C GLY A 58 -19.08 -7.37 5.54
N TYR A 59 -18.80 -8.32 6.41
CA TYR A 59 -17.45 -8.85 6.64
C TYR A 59 -17.16 -9.98 5.64
N VAL A 60 -16.96 -9.60 4.37
CA VAL A 60 -16.83 -10.54 3.25
C VAL A 60 -15.45 -11.19 3.20
N ASP A 61 -15.37 -12.38 2.57
CA ASP A 61 -14.09 -13.07 2.36
C ASP A 61 -13.52 -12.64 0.99
N GLU A 62 -12.51 -11.80 0.98
CA GLU A 62 -11.88 -11.30 -0.24
C GLU A 62 -11.09 -12.37 -1.03
N ALA A 63 -10.96 -13.59 -0.50
CA ALA A 63 -10.49 -14.73 -1.27
C ALA A 63 -11.61 -15.43 -2.07
N ASP A 64 -12.85 -14.93 -2.00
CA ASP A 64 -13.96 -15.42 -2.82
C ASP A 64 -14.00 -14.63 -4.14
N PRO A 65 -13.93 -15.30 -5.31
CA PRO A 65 -14.01 -14.64 -6.62
C PRO A 65 -15.28 -13.81 -6.84
N TYR A 66 -16.41 -14.20 -6.25
CA TYR A 66 -17.67 -13.45 -6.37
C TYR A 66 -17.63 -12.14 -5.57
N VAL A 67 -16.95 -12.15 -4.42
CA VAL A 67 -16.69 -10.93 -3.67
C VAL A 67 -15.80 -9.99 -4.49
N MET A 68 -14.71 -10.50 -5.05
CA MET A 68 -13.81 -9.70 -5.91
C MET A 68 -14.50 -9.20 -7.18
N GLU A 69 -15.45 -9.94 -7.76
CA GLU A 69 -16.26 -9.44 -8.88
C GLU A 69 -17.04 -8.19 -8.48
N MET A 70 -17.71 -8.22 -7.34
CA MET A 70 -18.45 -7.07 -6.78
C MET A 70 -17.54 -5.88 -6.54
N GLU A 71 -16.38 -6.10 -5.93
CA GLU A 71 -15.40 -5.05 -5.63
C GLU A 71 -14.80 -4.43 -6.91
N ILE A 72 -14.43 -5.26 -7.89
CA ILE A 72 -13.93 -4.81 -9.20
C ILE A 72 -14.99 -3.97 -9.92
N GLU A 73 -16.24 -4.39 -9.94
CA GLU A 73 -17.33 -3.64 -10.56
C GLU A 73 -17.53 -2.29 -9.87
N ALA A 74 -17.59 -2.27 -8.54
CA ALA A 74 -17.71 -1.03 -7.77
C ALA A 74 -16.53 -0.08 -8.00
N ALA A 75 -15.32 -0.59 -8.02
CA ALA A 75 -14.11 0.18 -8.28
C ALA A 75 -14.14 0.83 -9.67
N LEU A 76 -14.40 0.04 -10.72
CA LEU A 76 -14.44 0.50 -12.12
C LEU A 76 -15.56 1.51 -12.36
N ASP A 77 -16.74 1.30 -11.79
CA ASP A 77 -17.89 2.20 -11.93
C ASP A 77 -17.63 3.59 -11.31
N HIS A 78 -16.62 3.66 -10.43
CA HIS A 78 -16.24 4.91 -9.76
C HIS A 78 -14.86 5.44 -10.17
N GLY A 79 -14.19 4.80 -11.13
CA GLY A 79 -12.95 5.32 -11.72
C GLY A 79 -11.67 4.80 -11.10
N VAL A 80 -11.72 3.90 -10.11
CA VAL A 80 -10.56 3.12 -9.66
C VAL A 80 -10.35 1.98 -10.66
N ASN A 81 -9.19 1.93 -11.31
CA ASN A 81 -8.92 0.98 -12.40
C ASN A 81 -7.62 0.19 -12.21
N VAL A 82 -6.92 0.41 -11.10
CA VAL A 82 -5.72 -0.34 -10.71
C VAL A 82 -5.81 -0.70 -9.22
N PHE A 83 -5.52 -1.95 -8.86
CA PHE A 83 -5.30 -2.37 -7.49
C PHE A 83 -3.80 -2.56 -7.23
N ILE A 84 -3.29 -2.07 -6.10
CA ILE A 84 -1.91 -2.25 -5.65
C ILE A 84 -1.96 -3.23 -4.48
N TYR A 85 -1.62 -4.48 -4.73
CA TYR A 85 -1.65 -5.49 -3.68
C TYR A 85 -0.43 -5.37 -2.77
N ASP A 86 -0.66 -5.20 -1.46
CA ASP A 86 0.36 -5.38 -0.46
C ASP A 86 0.79 -6.84 -0.46
N TRP A 87 2.00 -7.11 -0.94
CA TRP A 87 2.51 -8.45 -1.11
C TRP A 87 3.61 -8.74 -0.10
N TYR A 88 3.52 -9.89 0.57
CA TYR A 88 4.40 -10.23 1.69
C TYR A 88 5.18 -11.51 1.42
N TRP A 89 6.38 -11.57 2.02
CA TRP A 89 7.24 -12.75 2.00
C TRP A 89 7.88 -12.94 3.36
N TYR A 90 7.50 -13.99 4.04
CA TYR A 90 8.02 -14.34 5.35
C TYR A 90 8.34 -15.82 5.42
N ASP A 91 9.44 -16.18 6.13
CA ASP A 91 9.81 -17.58 6.33
C ASP A 91 9.92 -18.37 5.02
N ASN A 92 10.60 -17.76 4.03
CA ASN A 92 10.85 -18.31 2.68
C ASN A 92 9.61 -18.68 1.85
N ARG A 93 8.47 -18.06 2.11
CA ARG A 93 7.21 -18.27 1.37
C ARG A 93 6.35 -17.02 1.38
N PRO A 94 5.44 -16.89 0.39
CA PRO A 94 4.50 -15.77 0.36
C PRO A 94 3.55 -15.82 1.56
N PHE A 95 2.99 -14.67 1.92
CA PHE A 95 1.99 -14.53 2.95
C PHE A 95 0.86 -13.63 2.45
N LEU A 96 -0.40 -13.93 2.80
CA LEU A 96 -1.61 -13.21 2.41
C LEU A 96 -1.87 -13.16 0.88
N GLU A 97 -1.39 -14.14 0.11
CA GLU A 97 -1.66 -14.16 -1.35
C GLU A 97 -3.09 -14.62 -1.73
N ASN A 98 -3.90 -15.13 -0.80
CA ASN A 98 -5.21 -15.70 -1.14
C ASN A 98 -6.18 -14.67 -1.71
N CYS A 99 -6.19 -13.44 -1.19
CA CYS A 99 -7.00 -12.35 -1.74
C CYS A 99 -6.70 -12.13 -3.24
N LEU A 100 -5.42 -12.06 -3.62
CA LEU A 100 -5.00 -11.93 -5.01
C LEU A 100 -5.25 -13.22 -5.82
N ASN A 101 -4.73 -14.37 -5.33
CA ASN A 101 -4.67 -15.60 -6.13
C ASN A 101 -6.00 -16.34 -6.21
N ASP A 102 -6.79 -16.33 -5.15
CA ASP A 102 -8.06 -17.05 -5.08
C ASP A 102 -9.25 -16.11 -5.33
N GLY A 103 -9.19 -14.86 -4.88
CA GLY A 103 -10.17 -13.83 -5.13
C GLY A 103 -10.00 -13.20 -6.52
N PHE A 104 -9.09 -12.24 -6.63
CA PHE A 104 -8.93 -11.38 -7.82
C PHE A 104 -8.63 -12.15 -9.10
N LEU A 105 -7.61 -13.02 -9.10
CA LEU A 105 -7.18 -13.73 -10.31
C LEU A 105 -8.19 -14.78 -10.81
N LYS A 106 -9.18 -15.14 -10.00
CA LYS A 106 -10.27 -16.03 -10.38
C LYS A 106 -11.58 -15.29 -10.66
N ALA A 107 -11.65 -13.98 -10.36
CA ALA A 107 -12.83 -13.17 -10.63
C ALA A 107 -13.09 -13.05 -12.13
N LYS A 108 -14.36 -13.06 -12.50
CA LYS A 108 -14.81 -13.04 -13.91
C LYS A 108 -14.39 -11.76 -14.64
N HIS A 109 -14.39 -10.62 -13.97
CA HIS A 109 -14.14 -9.33 -14.57
C HIS A 109 -12.70 -8.80 -14.36
N ARG A 110 -11.79 -9.63 -13.86
CA ARG A 110 -10.37 -9.27 -13.62
C ARG A 110 -9.68 -8.62 -14.82
N ASP A 111 -10.04 -9.00 -16.05
CA ASP A 111 -9.39 -8.49 -17.26
C ASP A 111 -9.72 -7.00 -17.53
N LYS A 112 -10.75 -6.46 -16.88
CA LYS A 112 -11.11 -5.04 -16.94
C LYS A 112 -10.35 -4.19 -15.93
N MET A 113 -9.84 -4.80 -14.87
CA MET A 113 -9.06 -4.17 -13.80
C MET A 113 -7.59 -4.50 -13.96
N LYS A 114 -6.71 -3.54 -13.70
CA LYS A 114 -5.27 -3.81 -13.61
C LYS A 114 -4.86 -4.00 -12.16
N PHE A 115 -3.72 -4.68 -11.96
CA PHE A 115 -3.09 -4.74 -10.64
C PHE A 115 -1.57 -4.76 -10.75
N TYR A 116 -0.91 -4.35 -9.67
CA TYR A 116 0.51 -4.59 -9.48
C TYR A 116 0.82 -4.86 -8.00
N LEU A 117 2.04 -5.32 -7.74
CA LEU A 117 2.47 -5.69 -6.41
C LEU A 117 3.28 -4.55 -5.77
N MET A 118 2.98 -4.23 -4.52
CA MET A 118 3.89 -3.55 -3.62
C MET A 118 4.45 -4.58 -2.64
N TRP A 119 5.75 -4.84 -2.72
CA TRP A 119 6.39 -5.70 -1.74
C TRP A 119 6.51 -4.98 -0.41
N ALA A 120 5.61 -5.32 0.52
CA ALA A 120 5.56 -4.82 1.88
C ALA A 120 6.59 -5.57 2.74
N ASN A 121 7.87 -5.28 2.50
CA ASN A 121 9.04 -5.97 3.03
C ASN A 121 9.46 -5.51 4.43
N HIS A 122 8.52 -5.07 5.25
CA HIS A 122 8.72 -4.80 6.67
C HIS A 122 8.51 -6.07 7.51
N ASP A 123 8.96 -6.05 8.77
CA ASP A 123 8.75 -7.17 9.68
C ASP A 123 7.27 -7.38 10.01
N ALA A 124 6.83 -8.64 10.02
CA ALA A 124 5.55 -9.00 10.60
C ALA A 124 5.66 -8.94 12.12
N ARG A 125 4.86 -8.09 12.74
CA ARG A 125 4.90 -7.83 14.17
C ARG A 125 3.56 -8.14 14.82
N THR A 126 3.58 -8.43 16.10
CA THR A 126 2.37 -8.61 16.93
C THR A 126 1.49 -7.34 16.99
N LEU A 127 1.88 -6.25 16.30
CA LEU A 127 1.08 -5.05 16.10
C LEU A 127 -0.28 -5.35 15.42
N TRP A 128 -0.33 -6.35 14.54
CA TRP A 128 -1.58 -6.78 13.90
C TRP A 128 -2.53 -7.54 14.83
N ASP A 129 -2.00 -8.00 15.99
CA ASP A 129 -2.81 -8.60 17.01
C ASP A 129 -3.11 -7.58 18.13
N ARG A 130 -4.34 -7.09 18.15
CA ARG A 130 -4.79 -6.11 19.14
C ARG A 130 -4.47 -6.52 20.58
N ARG A 131 -4.48 -7.82 20.90
CA ARG A 131 -4.20 -8.33 22.24
C ARG A 131 -2.76 -8.04 22.71
N THR A 132 -1.83 -7.90 21.79
CA THR A 132 -0.39 -7.71 22.03
C THR A 132 0.18 -6.43 21.37
N SER A 133 -0.66 -5.61 20.74
CA SER A 133 -0.22 -4.41 20.00
C SER A 133 0.52 -3.38 20.86
N HIS A 134 0.31 -3.37 22.19
CA HIS A 134 0.99 -2.47 23.13
C HIS A 134 2.46 -2.85 23.38
N GLN A 135 2.89 -4.05 23.05
CA GLN A 135 4.26 -4.55 23.14
C GLN A 135 4.66 -5.27 21.84
N PRO A 136 4.81 -4.54 20.73
CA PRO A 136 5.02 -5.16 19.44
C PRO A 136 6.35 -5.92 19.39
N THR A 137 6.25 -7.22 19.10
CA THR A 137 7.37 -8.14 18.91
C THR A 137 7.40 -8.62 17.48
N THR A 138 8.58 -8.77 16.89
CA THR A 138 8.73 -9.34 15.55
C THR A 138 8.42 -10.84 15.58
N ILE A 139 7.52 -11.27 14.73
CA ILE A 139 7.14 -12.67 14.49
C ILE A 139 7.95 -13.23 13.33
N TRP A 140 8.02 -12.51 12.22
CA TRP A 140 8.82 -12.85 11.05
C TRP A 140 9.56 -11.61 10.53
N GLU A 141 10.83 -11.78 10.23
CA GLU A 141 11.61 -10.72 9.58
C GLU A 141 11.19 -10.54 8.12
N GLY A 142 11.02 -9.29 7.70
CA GLY A 142 10.70 -8.93 6.31
C GLY A 142 11.94 -8.78 5.43
N LYS A 143 13.14 -8.63 6.02
CA LYS A 143 14.39 -8.55 5.27
C LYS A 143 14.74 -9.90 4.65
N VAL A 144 15.26 -9.88 3.45
CA VAL A 144 15.71 -11.07 2.71
C VAL A 144 17.11 -10.85 2.16
N ASN A 145 17.89 -11.91 2.03
CA ASN A 145 19.17 -11.89 1.34
C ASN A 145 19.00 -12.04 -0.19
N PHE A 146 20.09 -11.92 -0.93
CA PHE A 146 20.06 -11.98 -2.40
C PHE A 146 19.46 -13.30 -2.93
N ALA A 147 19.77 -14.44 -2.34
CA ALA A 147 19.23 -15.74 -2.80
C ALA A 147 17.70 -15.83 -2.59
N GLN A 148 17.21 -15.32 -1.47
CA GLN A 148 15.77 -15.22 -1.21
C GLN A 148 15.11 -14.24 -2.19
N PHE A 149 15.72 -13.08 -2.45
CA PHE A 149 15.23 -12.13 -3.44
C PHE A 149 15.15 -12.72 -4.84
N GLN A 150 16.12 -13.55 -5.23
CA GLN A 150 16.05 -14.28 -6.49
C GLN A 150 14.84 -15.24 -6.54
N THR A 151 14.51 -15.89 -5.43
CA THR A 151 13.31 -16.74 -5.34
C THR A 151 12.03 -15.91 -5.50
N ILE A 152 11.97 -14.76 -4.83
CA ILE A 152 10.88 -13.79 -4.94
C ILE A 152 10.71 -13.29 -6.39
N GLY A 153 11.79 -12.80 -7.00
CA GLY A 153 11.77 -12.27 -8.36
C GLY A 153 11.34 -13.31 -9.40
N ARG A 154 11.82 -14.57 -9.27
CA ARG A 154 11.36 -15.67 -10.15
C ARG A 154 9.88 -15.94 -9.96
N ARG A 155 9.35 -15.87 -8.73
CA ARG A 155 7.92 -16.02 -8.47
C ARG A 155 7.12 -14.91 -9.16
N TRP A 156 7.53 -13.65 -9.04
CA TRP A 156 6.86 -12.53 -9.72
C TRP A 156 6.86 -12.71 -11.24
N LEU A 157 8.00 -13.06 -11.81
CA LEU A 157 8.12 -13.30 -13.26
C LEU A 157 7.22 -14.43 -13.76
N THR A 158 7.13 -15.53 -13.01
CA THR A 158 6.39 -16.72 -13.44
C THR A 158 4.89 -16.66 -13.12
N GLN A 159 4.51 -15.99 -12.03
CA GLN A 159 3.12 -15.97 -11.56
C GLN A 159 2.34 -14.74 -12.03
N TYR A 160 3.00 -13.58 -12.12
CA TYR A 160 2.27 -12.30 -12.21
C TYR A 160 2.65 -11.43 -13.40
N PHE A 161 3.93 -11.13 -13.63
CA PHE A 161 4.38 -10.10 -14.57
C PHE A 161 3.95 -10.33 -16.02
N GLY A 162 3.73 -11.59 -16.41
CA GLY A 162 3.23 -11.97 -17.74
C GLY A 162 1.73 -11.83 -17.93
N LEU A 163 0.95 -11.63 -16.85
CA LEU A 163 -0.50 -11.59 -16.94
C LEU A 163 -0.99 -10.37 -17.73
N PRO A 164 -2.04 -10.50 -18.56
CA PRO A 164 -2.61 -9.37 -19.31
C PRO A 164 -3.19 -8.26 -18.41
N CYS A 165 -3.70 -8.62 -17.22
CA CYS A 165 -4.20 -7.70 -16.22
C CYS A 165 -3.11 -7.11 -15.31
N TYR A 166 -1.85 -7.52 -15.44
CA TYR A 166 -0.76 -6.88 -14.68
C TYR A 166 -0.49 -5.48 -15.20
N TYR A 167 -0.41 -4.49 -14.29
CA TYR A 167 -0.18 -3.10 -14.66
C TYR A 167 1.24 -2.88 -15.17
N LYS A 168 1.37 -2.16 -16.27
CA LYS A 168 2.65 -1.93 -16.95
C LYS A 168 2.79 -0.47 -17.34
N ILE A 169 3.99 0.05 -17.17
CA ILE A 169 4.42 1.35 -17.69
C ILE A 169 5.44 1.11 -18.79
N ASP A 170 5.18 1.62 -19.99
CA ASP A 170 6.00 1.41 -21.18
C ASP A 170 6.29 -0.10 -21.47
N GLY A 171 5.30 -0.94 -21.19
CA GLY A 171 5.40 -2.40 -21.34
C GLY A 171 6.13 -3.11 -20.20
N LYS A 172 6.77 -2.39 -19.27
CA LYS A 172 7.45 -2.93 -18.10
C LYS A 172 6.44 -3.17 -16.97
N PRO A 173 6.34 -4.40 -16.41
CA PRO A 173 5.52 -4.63 -15.23
C PRO A 173 6.02 -3.78 -14.06
N VAL A 174 5.08 -3.18 -13.32
CA VAL A 174 5.40 -2.32 -12.17
C VAL A 174 5.52 -3.18 -10.91
N VAL A 175 6.54 -2.94 -10.10
CA VAL A 175 6.62 -3.46 -8.73
C VAL A 175 7.13 -2.36 -7.80
N SER A 176 6.48 -2.21 -6.64
CA SER A 176 6.91 -1.26 -5.63
C SER A 176 7.66 -1.96 -4.50
N ILE A 177 8.65 -1.25 -3.93
CA ILE A 177 9.37 -1.66 -2.71
C ILE A 177 8.98 -0.69 -1.60
N TYR A 178 8.42 -1.24 -0.51
CA TYR A 178 7.86 -0.46 0.58
C TYR A 178 8.93 0.06 1.55
N ASP A 179 9.81 -0.83 2.02
CA ASP A 179 10.88 -0.48 2.97
C ASP A 179 12.26 -0.66 2.33
N VAL A 180 12.79 0.45 1.82
CA VAL A 180 14.09 0.47 1.14
C VAL A 180 15.24 0.22 2.12
N ALA A 181 15.14 0.68 3.39
CA ALA A 181 16.15 0.42 4.39
C ALA A 181 16.24 -1.08 4.69
N ASN A 182 15.09 -1.72 4.87
CA ASN A 182 15.03 -3.16 5.12
C ASN A 182 15.52 -3.98 3.92
N PHE A 183 15.24 -3.50 2.69
CA PHE A 183 15.78 -4.10 1.48
C PHE A 183 17.31 -4.01 1.42
N ILE A 184 17.90 -2.81 1.62
CA ILE A 184 19.35 -2.62 1.60
C ILE A 184 20.02 -3.43 2.72
N ASN A 185 19.47 -3.38 3.93
CA ASN A 185 19.99 -4.13 5.08
C ASN A 185 19.96 -5.65 4.84
N GLY A 186 18.93 -6.15 4.16
CA GLY A 186 18.83 -7.56 3.79
C GLY A 186 19.83 -7.98 2.73
N MET A 187 20.15 -7.10 1.77
CA MET A 187 21.20 -7.33 0.76
C MET A 187 22.61 -7.16 1.34
N GLY A 188 22.78 -6.41 2.43
CA GLY A 188 24.03 -6.18 3.12
C GLY A 188 24.74 -4.88 2.74
N SER A 189 24.42 -4.26 1.62
CA SER A 189 24.93 -2.94 1.20
C SER A 189 24.07 -2.34 0.10
N VAL A 190 24.27 -1.03 -0.16
CA VAL A 190 23.62 -0.33 -1.29
C VAL A 190 24.05 -0.94 -2.63
N GLU A 191 25.32 -1.35 -2.77
CA GLU A 191 25.82 -1.95 -4.00
C GLU A 191 25.20 -3.33 -4.25
N GLU A 192 25.08 -4.16 -3.20
CA GLU A 192 24.40 -5.46 -3.30
C GLU A 192 22.90 -5.30 -3.59
N ALA A 193 22.26 -4.29 -3.00
CA ALA A 193 20.87 -3.94 -3.31
C ALA A 193 20.72 -3.53 -4.79
N ARG A 194 21.62 -2.71 -5.31
CA ARG A 194 21.68 -2.35 -6.73
C ARG A 194 21.84 -3.59 -7.60
N ARG A 195 22.79 -4.47 -7.27
CA ARG A 195 23.01 -5.74 -8.00
C ARG A 195 21.75 -6.60 -8.02
N ALA A 196 21.03 -6.67 -6.91
CA ALA A 196 19.79 -7.43 -6.81
C ALA A 196 18.71 -6.88 -7.76
N LEU A 197 18.51 -5.57 -7.80
CA LEU A 197 17.54 -4.95 -8.71
C LEU A 197 17.97 -5.05 -10.18
N CYS A 198 19.25 -4.89 -10.49
CA CYS A 198 19.78 -5.14 -11.85
C CYS A 198 19.57 -6.59 -12.29
N TRP A 199 19.80 -7.56 -11.39
CA TRP A 199 19.50 -8.97 -11.66
C TRP A 199 18.01 -9.17 -12.03
N LEU A 200 17.08 -8.54 -11.32
CA LEU A 200 15.65 -8.63 -11.63
C LEU A 200 15.33 -8.07 -13.02
N GLN A 201 15.96 -6.96 -13.42
CA GLN A 201 15.85 -6.39 -14.76
C GLN A 201 16.34 -7.38 -15.84
N GLU A 202 17.51 -8.01 -15.62
CA GLU A 202 18.07 -8.99 -16.54
C GLU A 202 17.19 -10.24 -16.70
N GLU A 203 16.67 -10.76 -15.58
CA GLU A 203 15.77 -11.93 -15.62
C GLU A 203 14.45 -11.61 -16.32
N ALA A 204 13.92 -10.39 -16.15
CA ALA A 204 12.74 -9.96 -16.88
C ALA A 204 12.98 -9.89 -18.39
N VAL A 205 14.14 -9.39 -18.82
CA VAL A 205 14.54 -9.37 -20.24
C VAL A 205 14.69 -10.79 -20.78
N LYS A 206 15.32 -11.71 -20.03
CA LYS A 206 15.41 -13.13 -20.41
C LYS A 206 14.03 -13.80 -20.52
N ALA A 207 13.07 -13.36 -19.74
CA ALA A 207 11.68 -13.81 -19.79
C ALA A 207 10.85 -13.17 -20.93
N GLY A 208 11.46 -12.31 -21.76
CA GLY A 208 10.82 -11.66 -22.91
C GLY A 208 10.06 -10.37 -22.57
N LEU A 209 10.29 -9.82 -21.39
CA LEU A 209 9.76 -8.50 -20.99
C LEU A 209 10.78 -7.39 -21.31
N PRO A 210 10.38 -6.13 -21.51
CA PRO A 210 11.32 -5.03 -21.77
C PRO A 210 12.10 -4.58 -20.52
N GLY A 211 11.96 -5.28 -19.41
CA GLY A 211 12.47 -4.97 -18.08
C GLY A 211 11.35 -4.90 -17.06
N VAL A 212 11.62 -4.29 -15.90
CA VAL A 212 10.66 -4.05 -14.81
C VAL A 212 10.67 -2.55 -14.49
N HIS A 213 9.51 -1.96 -14.27
CA HIS A 213 9.40 -0.61 -13.70
C HIS A 213 9.42 -0.74 -12.18
N ILE A 214 10.52 -0.34 -11.56
CA ILE A 214 10.70 -0.46 -10.11
C ILE A 214 10.33 0.88 -9.46
N GLN A 215 9.31 0.85 -8.60
CA GLN A 215 8.81 2.01 -7.89
C GLN A 215 9.24 1.97 -6.42
N MET A 216 9.70 3.09 -5.90
CA MET A 216 10.00 3.24 -4.48
C MET A 216 8.77 3.79 -3.74
N VAL A 217 8.40 3.19 -2.62
CA VAL A 217 7.52 3.86 -1.65
C VAL A 217 8.39 4.75 -0.77
N LYS A 218 8.13 6.06 -0.85
CA LYS A 218 8.86 7.04 -0.05
C LYS A 218 8.13 7.30 1.27
N TRP A 219 8.88 7.29 2.35
CA TRP A 219 8.46 7.76 3.65
C TRP A 219 8.91 9.23 3.80
N GLY A 220 8.76 9.87 4.92
CA GLY A 220 9.19 11.26 5.12
C GLY A 220 10.69 11.50 4.87
N GLU A 221 11.23 12.57 5.41
CA GLU A 221 12.65 12.92 5.26
C GLU A 221 13.61 12.08 6.12
N ASN A 222 13.11 11.03 6.72
CA ASN A 222 13.88 10.18 7.60
C ASN A 222 15.09 9.57 6.88
N MET A 223 16.25 9.70 7.51
CA MET A 223 17.44 8.98 7.08
C MET A 223 17.23 7.49 7.24
N LEU A 224 17.62 6.74 6.22
CA LEU A 224 17.69 5.29 6.28
C LEU A 224 18.86 4.90 7.18
N ASN A 225 18.56 4.14 8.24
CA ASN A 225 19.61 3.58 9.11
C ASN A 225 20.04 2.24 8.53
N LEU A 226 21.23 2.23 7.94
CA LEU A 226 21.78 1.06 7.28
C LEU A 226 22.85 0.43 8.17
N SER A 227 22.83 -0.90 8.25
CA SER A 227 23.83 -1.69 8.97
C SER A 227 24.77 -2.34 7.97
N GLY A 228 26.03 -1.98 8.00
CA GLY A 228 27.06 -2.64 7.20
C GLY A 228 27.32 -4.07 7.68
N VAL A 229 27.82 -4.92 6.79
CA VAL A 229 28.19 -6.31 7.09
C VAL A 229 29.29 -6.40 8.18
N ASP A 230 30.10 -5.37 8.27
CA ASP A 230 31.16 -5.20 9.27
C ASP A 230 30.71 -4.60 10.61
N GLY A 231 29.38 -4.38 10.77
CA GLY A 231 28.80 -3.75 11.96
C GLY A 231 28.89 -2.22 11.94
N SER A 232 29.38 -1.60 10.86
CA SER A 232 29.31 -0.15 10.69
C SER A 232 27.87 0.31 10.52
N SER A 233 27.56 1.54 10.93
CA SER A 233 26.29 2.18 10.62
C SER A 233 26.51 3.27 9.57
N MET A 234 25.66 3.30 8.55
CA MET A 234 25.65 4.33 7.54
C MET A 234 24.25 4.97 7.51
N GLN A 235 24.22 6.26 7.30
CA GLN A 235 22.96 6.97 7.03
C GLN A 235 22.92 7.37 5.56
N LEU A 236 21.77 7.16 4.94
CA LEU A 236 21.49 7.51 3.56
C LEU A 236 20.10 8.18 3.55
N SER A 237 19.97 9.29 2.87
CA SER A 237 18.63 9.86 2.67
C SER A 237 17.81 9.01 1.69
N GLN A 238 16.50 9.07 1.78
CA GLN A 238 15.64 8.36 0.84
C GLN A 238 15.78 8.86 -0.61
N LEU A 239 16.08 10.16 -0.79
CA LEU A 239 16.36 10.71 -2.12
C LEU A 239 17.67 10.17 -2.68
N GLU A 240 18.71 10.08 -1.87
CA GLU A 240 19.98 9.45 -2.30
C GLU A 240 19.78 7.97 -2.66
N ALA A 241 18.97 7.23 -1.90
CA ALA A 241 18.63 5.84 -2.23
C ALA A 241 17.87 5.75 -3.55
N LEU A 242 16.91 6.66 -3.79
CA LEU A 242 16.15 6.74 -5.05
C LEU A 242 17.05 6.96 -6.26
N GLU A 243 18.10 7.79 -6.12
CA GLU A 243 19.06 8.08 -7.21
C GLU A 243 20.12 7.00 -7.37
N GLN A 244 20.59 6.42 -6.26
CA GLN A 244 21.68 5.42 -6.30
C GLN A 244 21.19 4.04 -6.74
N LEU A 245 19.93 3.69 -6.49
CA LEU A 245 19.34 2.41 -6.90
C LEU A 245 18.55 2.58 -8.22
N PRO A 246 18.37 1.51 -9.00
CA PRO A 246 17.68 1.57 -10.28
C PRO A 246 16.15 1.66 -10.15
N PHE A 247 15.69 2.61 -9.34
CA PHE A 247 14.28 2.96 -9.31
C PHE A 247 13.91 3.82 -10.52
N ASP A 248 12.73 3.59 -11.08
CA ASP A 248 12.17 4.36 -12.20
C ASP A 248 11.27 5.51 -11.69
N SER A 249 10.63 5.33 -10.55
CA SER A 249 9.68 6.29 -9.97
C SER A 249 9.56 6.14 -8.46
N CYS A 250 8.85 7.06 -7.83
CA CYS A 250 8.44 6.94 -6.44
C CYS A 250 7.00 7.42 -6.22
N THR A 251 6.42 7.00 -5.12
CA THR A 251 5.13 7.45 -4.59
C THR A 251 5.14 7.35 -3.07
N HIS A 252 4.08 7.76 -2.38
CA HIS A 252 3.88 7.49 -0.95
C HIS A 252 2.88 6.36 -0.73
N TYR A 253 2.80 5.90 0.52
CA TYR A 253 1.80 4.92 0.95
C TYR A 253 0.72 5.56 1.84
N GLN A 254 1.12 6.43 2.79
CA GLN A 254 0.19 7.04 3.74
C GLN A 254 0.71 8.39 4.23
N TYR A 255 -0.19 9.34 4.47
CA TYR A 255 0.17 10.69 4.93
C TYR A 255 0.91 10.70 6.27
N VAL A 256 0.56 9.80 7.20
CA VAL A 256 1.23 9.69 8.51
C VAL A 256 2.73 9.44 8.40
N HIS A 257 3.21 8.95 7.27
CA HIS A 257 4.63 8.70 7.06
C HIS A 257 5.47 9.96 6.87
N PHE A 258 4.86 11.09 6.49
CA PHE A 258 5.62 12.28 6.12
C PHE A 258 5.02 13.61 6.62
N THR A 259 3.83 13.59 7.25
CA THR A 259 3.24 14.78 7.85
C THR A 259 2.52 14.45 9.15
N ASP A 260 2.30 15.47 10.00
CA ASP A 260 1.47 15.33 11.18
C ASP A 260 -0.01 15.22 10.78
N VAL A 261 -0.60 14.06 11.05
CA VAL A 261 -2.00 13.75 10.72
C VAL A 261 -2.97 14.01 11.87
N ASN A 262 -2.48 14.39 13.06
CA ASN A 262 -3.34 14.73 14.20
C ASN A 262 -3.97 16.12 14.04
N ARG A 263 -4.60 16.35 12.91
CA ARG A 263 -5.23 17.63 12.50
C ARG A 263 -6.49 17.36 11.67
N ASP A 264 -7.19 18.44 11.33
CA ASP A 264 -8.24 18.36 10.32
C ASP A 264 -7.65 18.06 8.95
N TYR A 265 -8.32 17.20 8.19
CA TYR A 265 -7.81 16.75 6.88
C TYR A 265 -7.48 17.92 5.92
N GLU A 266 -8.32 18.98 5.95
CA GLU A 266 -8.08 20.15 5.11
C GLU A 266 -6.80 20.92 5.49
N GLU A 267 -6.40 20.88 6.78
CA GLU A 267 -5.18 21.51 7.27
C GLU A 267 -3.91 20.72 6.91
N ILE A 268 -4.06 19.42 6.59
CA ILE A 268 -2.95 18.54 6.17
C ILE A 268 -2.58 18.81 4.70
N LEU A 269 -3.54 19.14 3.84
CA LEU A 269 -3.34 19.23 2.40
C LEU A 269 -2.22 20.19 1.95
N PRO A 270 -2.03 21.37 2.54
CA PRO A 270 -0.90 22.23 2.18
C PRO A 270 0.46 21.55 2.36
N ASP A 271 0.66 20.79 3.45
CA ASP A 271 1.92 20.09 3.71
C ASP A 271 2.12 18.93 2.73
N VAL A 272 1.05 18.21 2.40
CA VAL A 272 1.08 17.14 1.39
C VAL A 272 1.48 17.70 0.01
N ILE A 273 0.88 18.80 -0.41
CA ILE A 273 1.20 19.44 -1.69
C ILE A 273 2.64 19.97 -1.68
N ALA A 274 3.09 20.54 -0.56
CA ALA A 274 4.47 21.01 -0.40
C ALA A 274 5.48 19.85 -0.55
N GLU A 275 5.19 18.68 0.02
CA GLU A 275 6.04 17.49 -0.15
C GLU A 275 6.09 17.04 -1.63
N TRP A 276 4.95 17.04 -2.35
CA TRP A 276 4.96 16.72 -3.77
C TRP A 276 5.84 17.69 -4.59
N GLN A 277 5.77 18.99 -4.30
CA GLN A 277 6.59 20.00 -4.98
C GLN A 277 8.09 19.84 -4.65
N LYS A 278 8.40 19.47 -3.41
CA LYS A 278 9.77 19.18 -2.98
C LYS A 278 10.33 17.97 -3.73
N LEU A 279 9.56 16.91 -3.90
CA LEU A 279 9.97 15.75 -4.69
C LEU A 279 10.17 16.10 -6.16
N LYS A 280 9.27 16.89 -6.74
CA LYS A 280 9.41 17.38 -8.12
C LYS A 280 10.74 18.09 -8.37
N THR A 281 11.25 18.83 -7.39
CA THR A 281 12.51 19.59 -7.52
C THR A 281 13.73 18.86 -6.99
N GLY A 282 13.53 17.86 -6.15
CA GLY A 282 14.61 17.13 -5.44
C GLY A 282 15.13 15.90 -6.17
N THR A 283 14.44 15.43 -7.22
CA THR A 283 14.83 14.26 -8.01
C THR A 283 14.41 14.42 -9.46
N GLU A 284 15.12 13.78 -10.38
CA GLU A 284 14.69 13.65 -11.79
C GLU A 284 13.73 12.46 -12.00
N LYS A 285 13.58 11.60 -10.99
CA LYS A 285 12.66 10.46 -11.05
C LYS A 285 11.21 10.92 -10.99
N THR A 286 10.33 10.22 -11.69
CA THR A 286 8.90 10.53 -11.67
C THR A 286 8.32 10.28 -10.27
N TYR A 287 7.71 11.30 -9.69
CA TYR A 287 6.87 11.15 -8.52
C TYR A 287 5.40 11.04 -8.93
N PHE A 288 4.73 9.97 -8.55
CA PHE A 288 3.30 9.79 -8.71
C PHE A 288 2.57 10.29 -7.45
N PRO A 289 1.67 11.28 -7.57
CA PRO A 289 1.02 11.86 -6.41
C PRO A 289 0.17 10.84 -5.68
N HIS A 290 0.24 10.90 -4.35
CA HIS A 290 -0.46 10.00 -3.45
C HIS A 290 -1.55 10.72 -2.68
N VAL A 291 -2.72 10.09 -2.53
CA VAL A 291 -3.83 10.61 -1.72
C VAL A 291 -4.24 9.56 -0.68
N SER A 292 -4.20 9.93 0.61
CA SER A 292 -4.75 9.10 1.69
C SER A 292 -6.20 9.48 1.98
N VAL A 293 -7.05 8.50 2.29
CA VAL A 293 -8.46 8.76 2.66
C VAL A 293 -8.55 9.32 4.09
N GLY A 294 -7.69 8.84 4.99
CA GLY A 294 -7.64 9.28 6.37
C GLY A 294 -6.57 8.54 7.15
N TRP A 295 -6.57 8.72 8.47
CA TRP A 295 -5.75 7.96 9.40
C TRP A 295 -6.37 7.93 10.78
N ASP A 296 -6.65 6.75 11.28
CA ASP A 296 -6.96 6.45 12.67
C ASP A 296 -6.74 4.95 12.90
N ASN A 297 -5.61 4.60 13.50
CA ASN A 297 -5.27 3.21 13.77
C ASN A 297 -5.71 2.72 15.16
N ASN A 298 -6.57 3.47 15.85
CA ASN A 298 -7.11 3.09 17.15
C ASN A 298 -7.84 1.73 17.16
N PRO A 299 -8.43 1.22 16.08
CA PRO A 299 -8.97 -0.13 16.04
C PRO A 299 -7.96 -1.24 16.40
N ARG A 300 -6.67 -1.01 16.16
CA ARG A 300 -5.58 -1.96 16.46
C ARG A 300 -5.09 -1.91 17.91
N PHE A 301 -5.49 -0.91 18.72
CA PHE A 301 -4.91 -0.67 20.04
C PHE A 301 -5.96 -0.60 21.14
N PHE A 302 -5.66 -1.18 22.32
CA PHE A 302 -6.46 -0.94 23.53
C PHE A 302 -6.29 0.51 24.04
N GLY A 303 -5.05 0.99 24.12
CA GLY A 303 -4.75 2.38 24.43
C GLY A 303 -5.20 3.33 23.32
N PHE A 304 -5.22 4.63 23.59
CA PHE A 304 -5.52 5.65 22.60
C PHE A 304 -4.25 6.11 21.90
N MET A 305 -4.32 6.17 20.58
CA MET A 305 -3.28 6.71 19.70
C MET A 305 -3.74 8.09 19.24
N ASP A 306 -2.94 9.12 19.52
CA ASP A 306 -3.32 10.53 19.28
C ASP A 306 -3.29 10.92 17.79
N ALA A 307 -2.56 10.18 16.96
CA ALA A 307 -2.48 10.45 15.53
C ALA A 307 -3.82 10.07 14.84
N VAL A 308 -4.75 11.01 14.82
CA VAL A 308 -6.09 10.85 14.24
C VAL A 308 -6.39 11.99 13.30
N THR A 309 -6.63 11.69 12.04
CA THR A 309 -7.12 12.66 11.06
C THR A 309 -8.61 12.94 11.29
N ARG A 310 -8.93 14.22 11.52
CA ARG A 310 -10.30 14.66 11.75
C ARG A 310 -10.93 15.19 10.46
N ASN A 311 -12.26 15.16 10.38
CA ASN A 311 -13.05 15.75 9.30
C ASN A 311 -12.66 15.27 7.88
N ASN A 312 -12.19 14.03 7.76
CA ASN A 312 -11.71 13.41 6.52
C ASN A 312 -12.84 12.86 5.62
N GLY A 313 -14.02 13.47 5.64
CA GLY A 313 -15.16 13.00 4.83
C GLY A 313 -14.98 13.21 3.32
N PRO A 314 -15.88 12.65 2.48
CA PRO A 314 -15.75 12.63 1.03
C PRO A 314 -15.50 13.98 0.35
N LYS A 315 -16.06 15.08 0.88
CA LYS A 315 -15.88 16.43 0.31
C LYS A 315 -14.46 16.97 0.39
N VAL A 316 -13.77 16.72 1.51
CA VAL A 316 -12.37 17.16 1.66
C VAL A 316 -11.41 16.20 0.96
N PHE A 317 -11.73 14.91 0.93
CA PHE A 317 -11.04 13.93 0.11
C PHE A 317 -11.09 14.30 -1.39
N GLU A 318 -12.24 14.77 -1.89
CA GLU A 318 -12.38 15.26 -3.26
C GLU A 318 -11.42 16.43 -3.57
N LYS A 319 -11.18 17.35 -2.60
CA LYS A 319 -10.19 18.42 -2.76
C LYS A 319 -8.77 17.87 -2.95
N ALA A 320 -8.41 16.83 -2.19
CA ALA A 320 -7.10 16.16 -2.35
C ALA A 320 -6.97 15.50 -3.72
N LEU A 321 -8.03 14.87 -4.22
CA LEU A 321 -8.06 14.28 -5.57
C LEU A 321 -7.87 15.34 -6.66
N TRP A 322 -8.52 16.49 -6.55
CA TRP A 322 -8.32 17.61 -7.47
C TRP A 322 -6.88 18.14 -7.44
N ALA A 323 -6.27 18.22 -6.25
CA ALA A 323 -4.86 18.63 -6.14
C ALA A 323 -3.93 17.61 -6.81
N ALA A 324 -4.17 16.30 -6.61
CA ALA A 324 -3.38 15.24 -7.22
C ALA A 324 -3.55 15.21 -8.75
N LYS A 325 -4.76 15.42 -9.24
CA LYS A 325 -5.05 15.56 -10.67
C LYS A 325 -4.30 16.74 -11.29
N THR A 326 -4.36 17.90 -10.65
CA THR A 326 -3.64 19.10 -11.08
C THR A 326 -2.14 18.85 -11.14
N TYR A 327 -1.57 18.24 -10.10
CA TYR A 327 -0.16 17.85 -10.09
C TYR A 327 0.21 16.95 -11.28
N ALA A 328 -0.57 15.89 -11.52
CA ALA A 328 -0.32 14.96 -12.62
C ALA A 328 -0.45 15.63 -14.01
N ASP A 329 -1.35 16.60 -14.16
CA ASP A 329 -1.54 17.34 -15.41
C ASP A 329 -0.40 18.33 -15.68
N GLU A 330 0.04 19.07 -14.66
CA GLU A 330 1.10 20.07 -14.78
C GLU A 330 2.49 19.46 -15.01
N ASN A 331 2.71 18.22 -14.60
CA ASN A 331 4.01 17.56 -14.73
C ASN A 331 4.16 16.72 -16.00
N ASN A 332 3.15 16.73 -16.89
CA ASN A 332 3.16 16.04 -18.19
C ASN A 332 3.69 14.59 -18.12
N GLN A 333 3.30 13.88 -17.07
CA GLN A 333 3.70 12.52 -16.78
C GLN A 333 2.59 11.51 -17.08
N ILE A 334 2.89 10.22 -16.93
CA ILE A 334 1.88 9.16 -16.87
C ILE A 334 0.90 9.53 -15.75
N PRO A 335 -0.42 9.56 -16.03
CA PRO A 335 -1.41 10.08 -15.10
C PRO A 335 -1.80 9.03 -14.04
N LEU A 336 -0.80 8.47 -13.37
CA LEU A 336 -0.98 7.54 -12.25
C LEU A 336 -1.11 8.33 -10.95
N ILE A 337 -2.16 8.04 -10.19
CA ILE A 337 -2.41 8.57 -8.85
C ILE A 337 -2.63 7.37 -7.91
N THR A 338 -1.88 7.30 -6.82
CA THR A 338 -2.04 6.24 -5.82
C THR A 338 -2.95 6.69 -4.69
N ILE A 339 -3.75 5.78 -4.15
CA ILE A 339 -4.69 6.06 -3.05
C ILE A 339 -4.51 5.01 -1.94
N ASN A 340 -4.30 5.45 -0.72
CA ASN A 340 -4.44 4.61 0.45
C ASN A 340 -5.80 4.87 1.09
N SER A 341 -6.65 3.85 1.08
CA SER A 341 -6.52 2.57 0.43
C SER A 341 -7.89 2.08 -0.08
N TRP A 342 -7.93 0.93 -0.70
CA TRP A 342 -9.19 0.27 -1.02
C TRP A 342 -9.92 -0.15 0.26
N ASN A 343 -9.21 -0.84 1.18
CA ASN A 343 -9.83 -1.60 2.26
C ASN A 343 -9.09 -1.56 3.62
N GLU A 344 -8.22 -0.60 3.93
CA GLU A 344 -7.49 -0.63 5.21
C GLU A 344 -8.35 -0.08 6.38
N TRP A 345 -9.34 -0.87 6.77
CA TRP A 345 -10.36 -0.53 7.78
C TRP A 345 -9.78 -0.18 9.15
N THR A 346 -8.77 -0.91 9.59
CA THR A 346 -8.18 -0.74 10.92
C THR A 346 -7.29 0.49 11.04
N GLU A 347 -6.96 1.14 9.92
CA GLU A 347 -6.30 2.45 9.84
C GLU A 347 -7.29 3.56 9.49
N THR A 348 -8.57 3.22 9.30
CA THR A 348 -9.62 4.17 8.92
C THR A 348 -9.29 4.92 7.62
N SER A 349 -8.60 4.22 6.73
CA SER A 349 -8.20 4.72 5.41
C SER A 349 -8.66 3.73 4.36
N TYR A 350 -9.90 3.88 3.86
CA TYR A 350 -10.52 2.93 2.93
C TYR A 350 -11.53 3.61 2.00
N LEU A 351 -11.70 3.03 0.82
CA LEU A 351 -12.70 3.40 -0.18
C LEU A 351 -13.95 2.53 -0.11
N ASP A 352 -13.86 1.34 0.48
CA ASP A 352 -14.99 0.43 0.71
C ASP A 352 -16.20 1.20 1.26
N PRO A 353 -17.43 0.89 0.80
CA PRO A 353 -18.59 1.60 1.27
C PRO A 353 -18.92 1.25 2.72
N ASP A 354 -19.21 2.29 3.50
CA ASP A 354 -19.49 2.19 4.91
C ASP A 354 -20.88 2.74 5.31
N THR A 355 -21.28 2.51 6.54
CA THR A 355 -22.57 2.98 7.06
C THR A 355 -22.60 4.49 7.34
N VAL A 356 -21.46 5.20 7.30
CA VAL A 356 -21.36 6.64 7.58
C VAL A 356 -21.47 7.45 6.29
N TYR A 357 -20.74 7.06 5.26
CA TYR A 357 -20.64 7.81 4.00
C TYR A 357 -21.18 7.06 2.78
N GLY A 358 -21.61 5.79 2.94
CA GLY A 358 -22.01 4.97 1.79
C GLY A 358 -20.87 4.84 0.80
N TYR A 359 -21.14 5.08 -0.44
CA TYR A 359 -20.16 5.12 -1.55
C TYR A 359 -19.46 6.48 -1.70
N GLY A 360 -19.58 7.37 -0.73
CA GLY A 360 -19.19 8.78 -0.86
C GLY A 360 -17.75 9.03 -1.27
N TYR A 361 -16.79 8.23 -0.80
CA TYR A 361 -15.39 8.34 -1.21
C TYR A 361 -15.19 7.93 -2.67
N MET A 362 -15.77 6.81 -3.09
CA MET A 362 -15.73 6.36 -4.49
C MET A 362 -16.46 7.35 -5.42
N GLU A 363 -17.59 7.90 -5.00
CA GLU A 363 -18.30 8.95 -5.73
C GLU A 363 -17.46 10.23 -5.89
N ALA A 364 -16.60 10.55 -4.93
CA ALA A 364 -15.66 11.67 -5.07
C ALA A 364 -14.64 11.39 -6.17
N ILE A 365 -14.10 10.18 -6.26
CA ILE A 365 -13.20 9.76 -7.36
C ILE A 365 -13.91 9.89 -8.70
N LYS A 366 -15.13 9.40 -8.80
CA LYS A 366 -15.96 9.46 -10.01
C LYS A 366 -16.14 10.90 -10.52
N ARG A 367 -16.48 11.82 -9.62
CA ARG A 367 -16.66 13.25 -9.99
C ARG A 367 -15.39 13.91 -10.50
N VAL A 368 -14.21 13.46 -10.05
CA VAL A 368 -12.94 14.08 -10.43
C VAL A 368 -12.39 13.49 -11.73
N PHE A 369 -12.56 12.18 -11.97
CA PHE A 369 -11.84 11.48 -13.03
C PHE A 369 -12.71 10.90 -14.14
N LEU A 370 -14.02 10.75 -13.95
CA LEU A 370 -14.97 10.32 -14.97
C LEU A 370 -15.91 11.44 -15.40
#